data_67976c92158027e317f65826fbd325fc
#
_entry.id   67976c92158027e317f65826fbd325fc
#
_cell.length_a   1.000
_cell.length_b   1.000
_cell.length_c   1.000
_cell.angle_alpha   90.00
_cell.angle_beta   90.00
_cell.angle_gamma   90.00
#
_symmetry.space_group_name_H-M   'P 1'
#
loop_
_entity.id
_entity.type
_entity.pdbx_description
1 polymer ?
#
loop_
_entity_poly.entity_id
_entity_poly.type
_entity_poly.pdbx_seq_one_letter_code
_entity_poly.pdbx_strand_id
1 'polypeptide(L)'
;MKSLEERLNVMDNELNIFDSLKNTKRVFEPIDSKNVRVYACGPTVYSYAHIGNARMAVVCDILIRVLNTIYPKVTYISNITDIDDKIIQESRKTKISPEELSKKFLNIYNNDMKSIGVKRPNIQPKATHYIKQMINAILELINNGSAYVVDNHVLFNVTSYKYYGHLSKRTVEEQIAGNRIDVAPFKKNSADFVL
;
A
#
# COMPACT_ATOMS: atom_id res chain seq x y z
N MET A 1 10.04 -45.12 -15.79
CA MET A 1 10.02 -44.18 -14.63
C MET A 1 10.95 -43.04 -14.99
N LYS A 2 10.45 -41.83 -15.13
CA LYS A 2 11.30 -40.63 -15.31
C LYS A 2 12.15 -40.41 -14.06
N SER A 3 13.43 -40.09 -14.25
CA SER A 3 14.34 -39.83 -13.13
C SER A 3 13.88 -38.65 -12.25
N LEU A 4 14.36 -38.59 -11.01
CA LEU A 4 14.03 -37.45 -10.10
C LEU A 4 14.48 -36.14 -10.71
N GLU A 5 15.59 -36.12 -11.46
CA GLU A 5 16.10 -34.93 -12.18
C GLU A 5 15.19 -34.50 -13.34
N GLU A 6 14.60 -35.48 -14.10
CA GLU A 6 13.60 -35.16 -15.12
C GLU A 6 12.28 -34.61 -14.52
N ARG A 7 11.93 -35.04 -13.29
CA ARG A 7 10.77 -34.47 -12.57
C ARG A 7 11.05 -33.11 -12.00
N LEU A 8 12.29 -32.78 -11.63
CA LEU A 8 12.72 -31.47 -11.14
C LEU A 8 12.91 -30.48 -12.30
N ASN A 9 13.29 -30.94 -13.50
CA ASN A 9 13.41 -30.10 -14.70
C ASN A 9 12.07 -29.81 -15.41
N VAL A 10 10.96 -30.42 -15.01
CA VAL A 10 9.61 -30.19 -15.58
C VAL A 10 8.78 -29.17 -14.77
N MET A 11 9.33 -28.56 -13.75
CA MET A 11 8.74 -27.36 -13.21
C MET A 11 9.32 -26.18 -14.00
N ASP A 12 8.64 -25.80 -15.09
CA ASP A 12 8.70 -24.42 -15.58
C ASP A 12 8.36 -23.55 -14.37
N ASN A 13 9.39 -23.02 -13.72
CA ASN A 13 9.28 -22.19 -12.51
C ASN A 13 8.69 -20.80 -12.82
N GLU A 14 7.72 -20.74 -13.72
CA GLU A 14 7.04 -19.51 -14.09
C GLU A 14 5.98 -19.17 -13.03
N LEU A 15 6.31 -18.16 -12.23
CA LEU A 15 5.35 -17.60 -11.30
C LEU A 15 4.32 -16.79 -12.07
N ASN A 16 3.06 -17.23 -12.05
CA ASN A 16 1.96 -16.51 -12.65
C ASN A 16 1.21 -15.70 -11.58
N ILE A 17 1.13 -14.37 -11.77
CA ILE A 17 0.45 -13.42 -10.87
C ILE A 17 -0.65 -12.70 -11.64
N PHE A 18 -1.76 -12.39 -10.95
CA PHE A 18 -2.81 -11.56 -11.52
C PHE A 18 -2.34 -10.09 -11.63
N ASP A 19 -2.33 -9.57 -12.83
CA ASP A 19 -2.03 -8.18 -13.15
C ASP A 19 -3.32 -7.38 -13.25
N SER A 20 -3.59 -6.52 -12.28
CA SER A 20 -4.81 -5.70 -12.24
C SER A 20 -4.90 -4.73 -13.43
N LEU A 21 -3.76 -4.20 -13.92
CA LEU A 21 -3.75 -3.31 -15.08
C LEU A 21 -4.18 -4.02 -16.36
N LYS A 22 -3.72 -5.25 -16.57
CA LYS A 22 -4.07 -6.09 -17.72
C LYS A 22 -5.35 -6.91 -17.50
N ASN A 23 -5.83 -7.01 -16.26
CA ASN A 23 -6.98 -7.81 -15.83
C ASN A 23 -6.85 -9.29 -16.21
N THR A 24 -5.67 -9.84 -16.10
CA THR A 24 -5.37 -11.25 -16.44
C THR A 24 -4.24 -11.80 -15.59
N LYS A 25 -4.17 -13.12 -15.44
CA LYS A 25 -2.96 -13.80 -14.95
C LYS A 25 -1.90 -13.79 -16.03
N ARG A 26 -0.68 -13.48 -15.66
CA ARG A 26 0.48 -13.49 -16.56
C ARG A 26 1.72 -13.93 -15.82
N VAL A 27 2.71 -14.37 -16.56
CA VAL A 27 4.05 -14.66 -16.04
C VAL A 27 4.60 -13.41 -15.38
N PHE A 28 5.14 -13.58 -14.19
CA PHE A 28 5.77 -12.50 -13.44
C PHE A 28 7.17 -12.22 -13.99
N GLU A 29 7.35 -11.04 -14.52
CA GLU A 29 8.63 -10.52 -15.01
C GLU A 29 9.07 -9.35 -14.12
N PRO A 30 10.09 -9.53 -13.27
CA PRO A 30 10.58 -8.44 -12.42
C PRO A 30 11.34 -7.39 -13.23
N ILE A 31 11.26 -6.13 -12.85
CA ILE A 31 12.04 -5.04 -13.42
C ILE A 31 13.55 -5.29 -13.22
N ASP A 32 13.92 -5.91 -12.10
CA ASP A 32 15.29 -6.26 -11.76
C ASP A 32 15.30 -7.67 -11.17
N SER A 33 15.75 -8.65 -11.95
CA SER A 33 15.84 -10.06 -11.53
C SER A 33 16.92 -10.34 -10.48
N LYS A 34 17.89 -9.42 -10.31
CA LYS A 34 18.94 -9.53 -9.28
C LYS A 34 18.43 -9.09 -7.91
N ASN A 35 17.43 -8.21 -7.87
CA ASN A 35 16.80 -7.75 -6.63
C ASN A 35 15.33 -7.40 -6.88
N VAL A 36 14.46 -8.38 -6.71
CA VAL A 36 13.01 -8.17 -6.83
C VAL A 36 12.52 -7.31 -5.67
N ARG A 37 11.92 -6.17 -5.98
CA ARG A 37 11.40 -5.23 -4.97
C ARG A 37 9.89 -5.29 -4.94
N VAL A 38 9.35 -5.57 -3.75
CA VAL A 38 7.90 -5.65 -3.51
C VAL A 38 7.51 -4.59 -2.50
N TYR A 39 6.51 -3.77 -2.85
CA TYR A 39 5.91 -2.81 -1.95
C TYR A 39 4.46 -3.18 -1.69
N ALA A 40 4.06 -3.29 -0.43
CA ALA A 40 2.67 -3.45 -0.03
C ALA A 40 2.28 -2.37 0.98
N CYS A 41 1.04 -1.86 0.87
CA CYS A 41 0.50 -0.94 1.87
C CYS A 41 0.46 -1.62 3.23
N GLY A 42 1.01 -0.95 4.23
CA GLY A 42 0.99 -1.42 5.61
C GLY A 42 -0.25 -0.95 6.39
N PRO A 43 -0.33 -1.29 7.68
CA PRO A 43 -1.47 -0.94 8.51
C PRO A 43 -1.45 0.53 8.93
N THR A 44 -2.65 1.07 9.20
CA THR A 44 -2.84 2.27 10.03
C THR A 44 -2.91 1.83 11.49
N VAL A 45 -1.99 2.30 12.31
CA VAL A 45 -1.76 1.77 13.66
C VAL A 45 -2.49 2.57 14.74
N TYR A 46 -3.82 2.51 14.72
CA TYR A 46 -4.71 3.18 15.69
C TYR A 46 -5.45 2.20 16.63
N SER A 47 -5.50 0.93 16.28
CA SER A 47 -6.22 -0.11 17.03
C SER A 47 -5.60 -1.48 16.81
N TYR A 48 -6.14 -2.52 17.46
CA TYR A 48 -5.77 -3.91 17.25
C TYR A 48 -5.98 -4.33 15.80
N ALA A 49 -5.13 -5.23 15.31
CA ALA A 49 -5.30 -5.84 14.00
C ALA A 49 -6.56 -6.74 13.99
N HIS A 50 -7.25 -6.76 12.86
CA HIS A 50 -8.33 -7.71 12.60
C HIS A 50 -7.90 -8.73 11.54
N ILE A 51 -8.71 -9.75 11.32
CA ILE A 51 -8.41 -10.84 10.37
C ILE A 51 -8.08 -10.35 8.95
N GLY A 52 -8.63 -9.24 8.51
CA GLY A 52 -8.33 -8.63 7.22
C GLY A 52 -6.87 -8.15 7.12
N ASN A 53 -6.33 -7.57 8.20
CA ASN A 53 -4.91 -7.18 8.26
C ASN A 53 -4.01 -8.43 8.24
N ALA A 54 -4.36 -9.45 9.03
CA ALA A 54 -3.64 -10.72 9.07
C ALA A 54 -3.64 -11.41 7.70
N ARG A 55 -4.79 -11.47 7.01
CA ARG A 55 -4.90 -12.03 5.65
C ARG A 55 -3.93 -11.37 4.69
N MET A 56 -3.91 -10.04 4.66
CA MET A 56 -3.01 -9.29 3.77
C MET A 56 -1.54 -9.59 4.08
N ALA A 57 -1.17 -9.57 5.37
CA ALA A 57 0.19 -9.84 5.82
C ALA A 57 0.65 -11.28 5.45
N VAL A 58 -0.22 -12.28 5.65
CA VAL A 58 0.06 -13.69 5.30
C VAL A 58 0.21 -13.86 3.78
N VAL A 59 -0.67 -13.26 2.98
CA VAL A 59 -0.59 -13.35 1.51
C VAL A 59 0.72 -12.73 1.00
N CYS A 60 1.11 -11.57 1.53
CA CYS A 60 2.39 -10.95 1.19
C CYS A 60 3.58 -11.82 1.63
N ASP A 61 3.56 -12.39 2.83
CA ASP A 61 4.63 -13.26 3.32
C ASP A 61 4.79 -14.51 2.47
N ILE A 62 3.69 -15.14 2.04
CA ILE A 62 3.72 -16.29 1.12
C ILE A 62 4.35 -15.88 -0.21
N LEU A 63 3.91 -14.76 -0.80
CA LEU A 63 4.50 -14.25 -2.04
C LEU A 63 6.01 -14.02 -1.91
N ILE A 64 6.45 -13.38 -0.84
CA ILE A 64 7.88 -13.13 -0.59
C ILE A 64 8.66 -14.42 -0.42
N ARG A 65 8.10 -15.43 0.26
CA ARG A 65 8.75 -16.75 0.39
C ARG A 65 8.90 -17.42 -0.97
N VAL A 66 7.88 -17.40 -1.81
CA VAL A 66 7.93 -17.94 -3.18
C VAL A 66 8.97 -17.20 -4.01
N LEU A 67 8.97 -15.87 -4.00
CA LEU A 67 9.95 -15.08 -4.74
C LEU A 67 11.40 -15.38 -4.30
N ASN A 68 11.63 -15.61 -3.02
CA ASN A 68 12.96 -15.98 -2.49
C ASN A 68 13.41 -17.40 -2.91
N THR A 69 12.53 -18.26 -3.41
CA THR A 69 12.95 -19.55 -4.00
C THR A 69 13.36 -19.42 -5.46
N ILE A 70 12.92 -18.35 -6.14
CA ILE A 70 13.13 -18.13 -7.57
C ILE A 70 14.27 -17.13 -7.83
N TYR A 71 14.36 -16.07 -7.00
CA TYR A 71 15.27 -14.95 -7.21
C TYR A 71 16.34 -14.86 -6.12
N PRO A 72 17.57 -14.43 -6.46
CA PRO A 72 18.69 -14.38 -5.53
C PRO A 72 18.49 -13.39 -4.38
N LYS A 73 17.68 -12.34 -4.60
CA LYS A 73 17.39 -11.33 -3.59
C LYS A 73 15.97 -10.80 -3.78
N VAL A 74 15.25 -10.68 -2.67
CA VAL A 74 13.93 -10.02 -2.61
C VAL A 74 13.96 -8.99 -1.50
N THR A 75 13.58 -7.76 -1.83
CA THR A 75 13.44 -6.66 -0.86
C THR A 75 11.96 -6.34 -0.68
N TYR A 76 11.42 -6.70 0.48
CA TYR A 76 10.04 -6.44 0.84
C TYR A 76 9.91 -5.19 1.70
N ILE A 77 9.06 -4.28 1.28
CA ILE A 77 8.76 -3.00 1.92
C ILE A 77 7.27 -2.96 2.26
N SER A 78 6.96 -2.62 3.51
CA SER A 78 5.58 -2.35 3.93
C SER A 78 5.58 -1.15 4.86
N ASN A 79 4.90 -0.07 4.49
CA ASN A 79 4.88 1.15 5.30
C ASN A 79 4.05 0.99 6.57
N ILE A 80 4.25 1.93 7.49
CA ILE A 80 3.41 2.14 8.66
C ILE A 80 2.75 3.50 8.52
N THR A 81 1.42 3.52 8.51
CA THR A 81 0.65 4.76 8.57
C THR A 81 0.47 5.12 10.04
N ASP A 82 1.40 5.93 10.56
CA ASP A 82 1.45 6.40 11.94
C ASP A 82 0.97 7.85 12.10
N ILE A 83 0.37 8.41 11.05
CA ILE A 83 -0.37 9.68 11.03
C ILE A 83 -1.61 9.50 10.15
N ASP A 84 -2.79 9.72 10.72
CA ASP A 84 -4.09 9.52 10.07
C ASP A 84 -5.19 10.09 10.97
N ASP A 85 -6.33 10.50 10.41
CA ASP A 85 -7.47 11.01 11.16
C ASP A 85 -7.98 10.02 12.21
N LYS A 86 -7.91 8.72 11.92
CA LYS A 86 -8.31 7.66 12.87
C LYS A 86 -7.41 7.64 14.11
N ILE A 87 -6.10 7.88 13.92
CA ILE A 87 -5.16 7.98 15.05
C ILE A 87 -5.50 9.21 15.89
N ILE A 88 -5.77 10.35 15.26
CA ILE A 88 -6.15 11.59 15.93
C ILE A 88 -7.46 11.43 16.70
N GLN A 89 -8.47 10.81 16.10
CA GLN A 89 -9.75 10.55 16.75
C GLN A 89 -9.60 9.62 17.96
N GLU A 90 -8.83 8.53 17.82
CA GLU A 90 -8.61 7.58 18.89
C GLU A 90 -7.76 8.17 20.03
N SER A 91 -6.76 8.98 19.69
CA SER A 91 -5.96 9.76 20.63
C SER A 91 -6.85 10.66 21.52
N ARG A 92 -7.81 11.37 20.92
CA ARG A 92 -8.76 12.23 21.65
C ARG A 92 -9.64 11.42 22.62
N LYS A 93 -10.10 10.24 22.20
CA LYS A 93 -10.94 9.36 23.03
C LYS A 93 -10.17 8.77 24.22
N THR A 94 -8.96 8.29 23.96
CA THR A 94 -8.14 7.59 24.94
C THR A 94 -7.28 8.52 25.79
N LYS A 95 -7.15 9.80 25.40
CA LYS A 95 -6.26 10.79 26.03
C LYS A 95 -4.77 10.39 26.00
N ILE A 96 -4.41 9.54 25.04
CA ILE A 96 -3.02 9.11 24.76
C ILE A 96 -2.54 9.92 23.55
N SER A 97 -1.29 10.36 23.53
CA SER A 97 -0.76 11.12 22.38
C SER A 97 -0.78 10.28 21.10
N PRO A 98 -0.95 10.86 19.90
CA PRO A 98 -0.92 10.12 18.64
C PRO A 98 0.35 9.30 18.46
N GLU A 99 1.49 9.80 18.90
CA GLU A 99 2.78 9.13 18.83
C GLU A 99 2.82 7.89 19.74
N GLU A 100 2.41 8.01 21.00
CA GLU A 100 2.37 6.88 21.94
C GLU A 100 1.36 5.83 21.49
N LEU A 101 0.20 6.26 20.98
CA LEU A 101 -0.86 5.40 20.49
C LEU A 101 -0.35 4.57 19.29
N SER A 102 0.22 5.23 18.30
CA SER A 102 0.75 4.58 17.10
C SER A 102 1.92 3.64 17.42
N LYS A 103 2.82 4.03 18.32
CA LYS A 103 3.92 3.18 18.80
C LYS A 103 3.41 1.92 19.51
N LYS A 104 2.39 2.08 20.39
CA LYS A 104 1.74 0.96 21.08
C LYS A 104 1.15 -0.04 20.10
N PHE A 105 0.29 0.41 19.19
CA PHE A 105 -0.38 -0.49 18.25
C PHE A 105 0.52 -1.06 17.17
N LEU A 106 1.59 -0.35 16.79
CA LEU A 106 2.64 -0.92 15.93
C LEU A 106 3.34 -2.11 16.60
N ASN A 107 3.67 -2.01 17.88
CA ASN A 107 4.29 -3.11 18.61
C ASN A 107 3.34 -4.31 18.72
N ILE A 108 2.08 -4.08 19.03
CA ILE A 108 1.04 -5.12 19.10
C ILE A 108 0.91 -5.78 17.72
N TYR A 109 0.72 -5.01 16.66
CA TYR A 109 0.61 -5.51 15.29
C TYR A 109 1.79 -6.41 14.90
N ASN A 110 3.01 -5.95 15.16
CA ASN A 110 4.21 -6.73 14.84
C ASN A 110 4.29 -8.05 15.64
N ASN A 111 3.85 -8.05 16.89
CA ASN A 111 3.81 -9.25 17.71
C ASN A 111 2.71 -10.21 17.24
N ASP A 112 1.52 -9.70 16.91
CA ASP A 112 0.42 -10.50 16.40
C ASP A 112 0.81 -11.17 15.06
N MET A 113 1.40 -10.43 14.13
CA MET A 113 1.86 -10.97 12.85
C MET A 113 2.95 -12.02 13.06
N LYS A 114 3.89 -11.78 13.97
CA LYS A 114 4.91 -12.77 14.34
C LYS A 114 4.30 -14.05 14.91
N SER A 115 3.26 -13.95 15.76
CA SER A 115 2.62 -15.12 16.39
C SER A 115 1.96 -16.06 15.39
N ILE A 116 1.50 -15.54 14.25
CA ILE A 116 0.95 -16.33 13.14
C ILE A 116 2.01 -16.69 12.07
N GLY A 117 3.30 -16.52 12.37
CA GLY A 117 4.41 -16.96 11.53
C GLY A 117 4.77 -16.03 10.36
N VAL A 118 4.18 -14.84 10.28
CA VAL A 118 4.52 -13.83 9.26
C VAL A 118 5.88 -13.21 9.57
N LYS A 119 6.76 -13.19 8.58
CA LYS A 119 8.07 -12.52 8.68
C LYS A 119 7.91 -11.00 8.55
N ARG A 120 8.75 -10.28 9.29
CA ARG A 120 8.81 -8.81 9.16
C ARG A 120 9.27 -8.41 7.75
N PRO A 121 8.72 -7.32 7.19
CA PRO A 121 9.30 -6.68 6.01
C PRO A 121 10.76 -6.29 6.23
N ASN A 122 11.55 -6.26 5.17
CA ASN A 122 12.94 -5.78 5.23
C ASN A 122 13.00 -4.31 5.64
N ILE A 123 12.01 -3.52 5.19
CA ILE A 123 11.91 -2.09 5.45
C ILE A 123 10.47 -1.76 5.84
N GLN A 124 10.28 -1.08 6.97
CA GLN A 124 8.99 -0.56 7.43
C GLN A 124 9.06 0.96 7.60
N PRO A 125 8.95 1.75 6.53
CA PRO A 125 9.00 3.21 6.64
C PRO A 125 7.73 3.71 7.33
N LYS A 126 7.90 4.68 8.25
CA LYS A 126 6.80 5.38 8.91
C LYS A 126 6.44 6.63 8.14
N ALA A 127 5.15 6.91 7.96
CA ALA A 127 4.68 8.08 7.24
C ALA A 127 5.23 9.39 7.86
N THR A 128 5.29 9.49 9.20
CA THR A 128 5.83 10.66 9.90
C THR A 128 7.29 10.98 9.58
N HIS A 129 8.08 10.00 9.15
CA HIS A 129 9.49 10.22 8.78
C HIS A 129 9.65 10.77 7.36
N TYR A 130 8.58 10.85 6.58
CA TYR A 130 8.58 11.25 5.16
C TYR A 130 7.77 12.49 4.85
N ILE A 131 7.32 13.24 5.87
CA ILE A 131 6.49 14.46 5.70
C ILE A 131 7.16 15.46 4.75
N LYS A 132 8.46 15.72 4.91
CA LYS A 132 9.18 16.64 4.03
C LYS A 132 9.17 16.20 2.57
N GLN A 133 9.36 14.90 2.32
CA GLN A 133 9.32 14.32 0.97
C GLN A 133 7.90 14.39 0.38
N MET A 134 6.87 14.15 1.21
CA MET A 134 5.47 14.30 0.80
C MET A 134 5.17 15.75 0.41
N ILE A 135 5.59 16.73 1.21
CA ILE A 135 5.41 18.15 0.90
C ILE A 135 6.09 18.50 -0.43
N ASN A 136 7.33 18.05 -0.65
CA ASN A 136 8.03 18.30 -1.91
C ASN A 136 7.28 17.70 -3.12
N ALA A 137 6.79 16.47 -3.00
CA ALA A 137 6.00 15.84 -4.07
C ALA A 137 4.69 16.60 -4.33
N ILE A 138 4.01 17.08 -3.28
CA ILE A 138 2.81 17.91 -3.40
C ILE A 138 3.12 19.24 -4.12
N LEU A 139 4.22 19.89 -3.78
CA LEU A 139 4.64 21.13 -4.46
C LEU A 139 4.91 20.89 -5.95
N GLU A 140 5.54 19.76 -6.32
CA GLU A 140 5.72 19.39 -7.72
C GLU A 140 4.38 19.20 -8.43
N LEU A 141 3.39 18.55 -7.79
CA LEU A 141 2.04 18.39 -8.34
C LEU A 141 1.31 19.74 -8.52
N ILE A 142 1.49 20.68 -7.62
CA ILE A 142 0.94 22.03 -7.75
C ILE A 142 1.62 22.75 -8.94
N ASN A 143 2.95 22.71 -9.02
CA ASN A 143 3.71 23.41 -10.04
C ASN A 143 3.41 22.90 -11.47
N ASN A 144 3.10 21.61 -11.61
CA ASN A 144 2.74 21.03 -12.92
C ASN A 144 1.23 21.06 -13.23
N GLY A 145 0.41 21.69 -12.34
CA GLY A 145 -1.03 21.84 -12.53
C GLY A 145 -1.87 20.60 -12.18
N SER A 146 -1.24 19.55 -11.63
CA SER A 146 -1.96 18.33 -11.22
C SER A 146 -2.59 18.42 -9.83
N ALA A 147 -2.25 19.45 -9.07
CA ALA A 147 -2.89 19.77 -7.79
C ALA A 147 -3.19 21.27 -7.68
N TYR A 148 -4.07 21.62 -6.77
CA TYR A 148 -4.45 23.01 -6.50
C TYR A 148 -4.74 23.24 -5.02
N VAL A 149 -4.59 24.49 -4.59
CA VAL A 149 -4.88 24.93 -3.22
C VAL A 149 -6.24 25.62 -3.20
N VAL A 150 -7.08 25.25 -2.25
CA VAL A 150 -8.38 25.89 -1.99
C VAL A 150 -8.78 25.69 -0.52
N ASP A 151 -9.28 26.73 0.13
CA ASP A 151 -9.74 26.70 1.53
C ASP A 151 -8.77 25.99 2.51
N ASN A 152 -7.48 26.29 2.42
CA ASN A 152 -6.41 25.68 3.19
C ASN A 152 -6.23 24.15 2.98
N HIS A 153 -6.79 23.59 1.91
CA HIS A 153 -6.58 22.22 1.49
C HIS A 153 -5.78 22.19 0.18
N VAL A 154 -5.01 21.16 0.00
CA VAL A 154 -4.40 20.83 -1.30
C VAL A 154 -5.11 19.63 -1.88
N LEU A 155 -5.63 19.75 -3.09
CA LEU A 155 -6.36 18.69 -3.77
C LEU A 155 -5.66 18.27 -5.05
N PHE A 156 -5.66 16.96 -5.29
CA PHE A 156 -5.28 16.41 -6.60
C PHE A 156 -6.42 16.65 -7.60
N ASN A 157 -6.06 17.20 -8.77
CA ASN A 157 -6.98 17.39 -9.88
C ASN A 157 -7.06 16.09 -10.68
N VAL A 158 -8.08 15.28 -10.44
CA VAL A 158 -8.25 13.97 -11.09
C VAL A 158 -8.32 14.09 -12.62
N THR A 159 -8.90 15.15 -13.14
CA THR A 159 -9.03 15.37 -14.59
C THR A 159 -7.71 15.70 -15.28
N SER A 160 -6.68 16.10 -14.52
CA SER A 160 -5.32 16.33 -15.08
C SER A 160 -4.62 15.04 -15.50
N TYR A 161 -5.06 13.88 -15.02
CA TYR A 161 -4.46 12.58 -15.32
C TYR A 161 -5.42 11.67 -16.07
N LYS A 162 -5.29 11.64 -17.40
CA LYS A 162 -6.19 10.89 -18.31
C LYS A 162 -6.28 9.38 -18.04
N TYR A 163 -5.30 8.79 -17.33
CA TYR A 163 -5.28 7.37 -16.99
C TYR A 163 -5.78 7.08 -15.57
N TYR A 164 -6.34 8.09 -14.88
CA TYR A 164 -6.90 7.88 -13.55
C TYR A 164 -8.01 6.82 -13.59
N GLY A 165 -7.97 5.88 -12.65
CA GLY A 165 -8.91 4.75 -12.61
C GLY A 165 -8.54 3.54 -13.48
N HIS A 166 -7.57 3.64 -14.39
CA HIS A 166 -7.19 2.52 -15.28
C HIS A 166 -6.71 1.28 -14.51
N LEU A 167 -5.97 1.45 -13.42
CA LEU A 167 -5.51 0.33 -12.61
C LEU A 167 -6.65 -0.35 -11.85
N SER A 168 -7.54 0.44 -11.25
CA SER A 168 -8.67 -0.07 -10.47
C SER A 168 -9.83 -0.56 -11.35
N LYS A 169 -9.82 -0.25 -12.65
CA LYS A 169 -10.92 -0.50 -13.59
C LYS A 169 -12.25 0.13 -13.16
N ARG A 170 -12.18 1.21 -12.38
CA ARG A 170 -13.35 1.96 -11.94
C ARG A 170 -13.46 3.25 -12.73
N THR A 171 -14.70 3.60 -13.07
CA THR A 171 -15.02 4.94 -13.59
C THR A 171 -14.92 5.99 -12.49
N VAL A 172 -14.85 7.26 -12.88
CA VAL A 172 -14.83 8.36 -11.91
C VAL A 172 -16.12 8.38 -11.08
N GLU A 173 -17.27 8.09 -11.70
CA GLU A 173 -18.58 8.01 -11.05
C GLU A 173 -18.64 6.91 -10.00
N GLU A 174 -18.10 5.73 -10.30
CA GLU A 174 -18.01 4.62 -9.34
C GLU A 174 -17.08 4.94 -8.16
N GLN A 175 -16.06 5.74 -8.39
CA GLN A 175 -15.15 6.18 -7.32
C GLN A 175 -15.83 7.21 -6.41
N ILE A 176 -16.61 8.14 -6.97
CA ILE A 176 -17.41 9.12 -6.20
C ILE A 176 -18.44 8.41 -5.35
N ALA A 177 -19.18 7.46 -5.93
CA ALA A 177 -20.20 6.68 -5.22
C ALA A 177 -19.63 5.84 -4.07
N GLY A 178 -18.35 5.45 -4.15
CA GLY A 178 -17.63 4.71 -3.10
C GLY A 178 -17.03 5.58 -1.99
N ASN A 179 -17.08 6.91 -2.13
CA ASN A 179 -16.55 7.81 -1.12
C ASN A 179 -17.43 7.83 0.13
N ARG A 180 -16.80 7.61 1.29
CA ARG A 180 -17.45 7.63 2.61
C ARG A 180 -17.63 9.05 3.18
N ILE A 181 -17.19 10.07 2.44
CA ILE A 181 -17.19 11.46 2.87
C ILE A 181 -17.96 12.26 1.80
N ASP A 182 -18.87 13.12 2.25
CA ASP A 182 -19.60 14.03 1.37
C ASP A 182 -18.66 14.88 0.51
N VAL A 183 -19.09 15.17 -0.71
CA VAL A 183 -18.30 15.99 -1.63
C VAL A 183 -18.19 17.39 -1.04
N ALA A 184 -16.99 17.79 -0.63
CA ALA A 184 -16.76 19.11 -0.09
C ALA A 184 -17.04 20.18 -1.17
N PRO A 185 -17.75 21.27 -0.82
CA PRO A 185 -18.21 22.27 -1.79
C PRO A 185 -17.09 23.05 -2.50
N PHE A 186 -15.89 23.02 -1.96
CA PHE A 186 -14.71 23.69 -2.52
C PHE A 186 -13.96 22.89 -3.60
N LYS A 187 -14.37 21.65 -3.91
CA LYS A 187 -13.75 20.85 -4.95
C LYS A 187 -14.10 21.36 -6.34
N LYS A 188 -13.10 21.45 -7.24
CA LYS A 188 -13.36 21.74 -8.67
C LYS A 188 -14.08 20.60 -9.39
N ASN A 189 -13.75 19.36 -9.01
CA ASN A 189 -14.43 18.16 -9.48
C ASN A 189 -14.72 17.27 -8.27
N SER A 190 -15.90 16.63 -8.25
CA SER A 190 -16.33 15.75 -7.15
C SER A 190 -15.36 14.58 -6.88
N ALA A 191 -14.61 14.14 -7.91
CA ALA A 191 -13.61 13.09 -7.80
C ALA A 191 -12.28 13.57 -7.20
N ASP A 192 -12.02 14.88 -7.13
CA ASP A 192 -10.78 15.40 -6.57
C ASP A 192 -10.64 15.00 -5.11
N PHE A 193 -9.42 14.77 -4.65
CA PHE A 193 -9.16 14.31 -3.29
C PHE A 193 -8.01 15.07 -2.64
N VAL A 194 -8.04 15.13 -1.31
CA VAL A 194 -7.03 15.82 -0.51
C VAL A 194 -5.72 15.04 -0.52
N LEU A 195 -4.62 15.79 -0.68
CA LEU A 195 -3.26 15.29 -0.64
C LEU A 195 -2.64 15.41 0.76
#